data_6a11892e13e1dfa8ce3a5ed4c0070752
#
_entry.id   6a11892e13e1dfa8ce3a5ed4c0070752
#
_cell.length_a   1.000
_cell.length_b   1.000
_cell.length_c   1.000
_cell.angle_alpha   90.00
_cell.angle_beta   90.00
_cell.angle_gamma   90.00
#
_symmetry.space_group_name_H-M   'P 1'
#
loop_
_entity.id
_entity.type
_entity.pdbx_description
1 polymer ?
#
loop_
_entity_poly.entity_id
_entity_poly.type
_entity_poly.pdbx_seq_one_letter_code
_entity_poly.pdbx_strand_id
1 'polypeptide(L)'
;YALFSGDEQTQNAAGDVVYDTPEAAGAYVRGKLKERSTEITVRHTGIPEDLDELPALTTEEAEAPLTPEEKKSITDNNIPDDKVTDFILLQRRIEKFLLALLDDIMNEAFRHDPEDFTGGDYIRFHCPDIEIELEYEPTENILIFIFTLAYADNAEQEAKVDEAINDILASLKLDGKSDYEKIRAIYGWLCQNVTYDYNTLEDDSYLLKYSTYAALVNKTAVCQGYATAFYRMALMAGVNARVVTSEEHAWNIVQLDGLWYHVDSTWDSEVKPDSWQYFLVVNPADKDHLLDEWGANVVSLYPMSPSDYRKLAVKGDVNGNGGVDVTDVAMLYTYLVTGSTGESALTKESFLCVADVNGDETVDVYDLQLLYERVCNG
;
A
#
# COMPACT_ATOMS: atom_id res chain seq x y z
N TYR A 1 9.45 -14.76 -16.28
CA TYR A 1 10.89 -15.03 -16.47
C TYR A 1 11.37 -14.36 -17.75
N ALA A 2 12.38 -13.47 -17.60
CA ALA A 2 13.25 -12.96 -18.64
C ALA A 2 12.56 -12.18 -19.78
N LEU A 3 12.35 -10.89 -19.57
CA LEU A 3 12.36 -9.87 -20.63
C LEU A 3 12.85 -8.53 -20.06
N PHE A 4 14.02 -8.51 -19.46
CA PHE A 4 14.85 -7.32 -19.42
C PHE A 4 16.11 -7.66 -20.18
N SER A 5 16.04 -7.48 -21.50
CA SER A 5 17.16 -7.61 -22.39
C SER A 5 17.74 -6.22 -22.62
N GLY A 6 18.89 -5.97 -22.01
CA GLY A 6 19.99 -5.15 -22.54
C GLY A 6 19.65 -3.72 -22.95
N ASP A 7 20.37 -2.79 -22.43
CA ASP A 7 20.72 -1.43 -22.84
C ASP A 7 20.20 -0.27 -21.98
N GLU A 8 19.66 -0.54 -20.77
CA GLU A 8 19.28 0.52 -19.83
C GLU A 8 20.38 0.86 -18.82
N GLN A 9 21.58 0.29 -19.01
CA GLN A 9 22.75 0.49 -18.15
C GLN A 9 24.01 0.65 -18.97
N THR A 10 24.76 1.69 -18.69
CA THR A 10 26.10 1.94 -19.25
C THR A 10 27.13 1.90 -18.13
N GLN A 11 28.41 1.95 -18.46
CA GLN A 11 29.47 2.13 -17.48
C GLN A 11 30.17 3.46 -17.73
N ASN A 12 30.43 4.20 -16.63
CA ASN A 12 31.23 5.41 -16.71
C ASN A 12 32.73 5.08 -16.92
N ALA A 13 33.58 6.09 -17.06
CA ALA A 13 35.00 5.92 -17.23
C ALA A 13 35.72 5.17 -16.08
N ALA A 14 35.15 5.19 -14.86
CA ALA A 14 35.61 4.44 -13.70
C ALA A 14 35.11 2.99 -13.65
N GLY A 15 34.18 2.61 -14.53
CA GLY A 15 33.56 1.28 -14.58
C GLY A 15 32.35 1.11 -13.69
N ASP A 16 31.83 2.20 -13.11
CA ASP A 16 30.58 2.19 -12.34
C ASP A 16 29.36 2.06 -13.26
N VAL A 17 28.31 1.41 -12.77
CA VAL A 17 27.04 1.29 -13.49
C VAL A 17 26.31 2.64 -13.50
N VAL A 18 25.90 3.08 -14.68
CA VAL A 18 25.06 4.27 -14.89
C VAL A 18 23.74 3.81 -15.49
N TYR A 19 22.64 4.27 -14.91
CA TYR A 19 21.28 3.95 -15.35
C TYR A 19 20.80 5.04 -16.33
N ASP A 20 20.19 4.62 -17.43
CA ASP A 20 19.68 5.52 -18.46
C ASP A 20 18.18 5.80 -18.30
N THR A 21 17.49 5.01 -17.43
CA THR A 21 16.06 5.18 -17.18
C THR A 21 15.77 5.18 -15.66
N PRO A 22 14.76 5.95 -15.22
CA PRO A 22 14.34 5.95 -13.81
C PRO A 22 13.82 4.59 -13.35
N GLU A 23 13.23 3.78 -14.25
CA GLU A 23 12.75 2.43 -13.95
C GLU A 23 13.90 1.49 -13.57
N ALA A 24 14.98 1.51 -14.33
CA ALA A 24 16.17 0.69 -14.04
C ALA A 24 16.86 1.13 -12.74
N ALA A 25 16.99 2.44 -12.54
CA ALA A 25 17.52 3.03 -11.31
C ALA A 25 16.64 2.67 -10.09
N GLY A 26 15.33 2.83 -10.20
CA GLY A 26 14.37 2.51 -9.15
C GLY A 26 14.33 1.01 -8.80
N ALA A 27 14.43 0.13 -9.79
CA ALA A 27 14.54 -1.31 -9.57
C ALA A 27 15.81 -1.68 -8.78
N TYR A 28 16.94 -1.02 -9.07
CA TYR A 28 18.17 -1.19 -8.29
C TYR A 28 17.99 -0.70 -6.85
N VAL A 29 17.42 0.50 -6.65
CA VAL A 29 17.11 1.03 -5.31
C VAL A 29 16.22 0.06 -4.54
N ARG A 30 15.15 -0.46 -5.15
CA ARG A 30 14.26 -1.48 -4.54
C ARG A 30 15.04 -2.70 -4.06
N GLY A 31 15.95 -3.23 -4.89
CA GLY A 31 16.80 -4.35 -4.51
C GLY A 31 17.63 -4.06 -3.26
N LYS A 32 18.25 -2.88 -3.20
CA LYS A 32 19.06 -2.44 -2.06
C LYS A 32 18.25 -2.16 -0.80
N LEU A 33 17.05 -1.60 -0.93
CA LEU A 33 16.11 -1.42 0.18
C LEU A 33 15.73 -2.78 0.79
N LYS A 34 15.44 -3.79 -0.04
CA LYS A 34 15.12 -5.16 0.42
C LYS A 34 16.30 -5.84 1.13
N GLU A 35 17.53 -5.51 0.75
CA GLU A 35 18.75 -5.94 1.44
C GLU A 35 19.01 -5.18 2.75
N ARG A 36 18.19 -4.17 3.11
CA ARG A 36 18.40 -3.27 4.25
C ARG A 36 19.74 -2.50 4.17
N SER A 37 20.14 -2.11 2.95
CA SER A 37 21.32 -1.26 2.76
C SER A 37 21.06 0.13 3.36
N THR A 38 21.95 0.59 4.24
CA THR A 38 21.84 1.90 4.90
C THR A 38 22.35 3.06 4.05
N GLU A 39 23.08 2.74 2.98
CA GLU A 39 23.55 3.71 2.00
C GLU A 39 23.39 3.10 0.61
N ILE A 40 22.80 3.86 -0.32
CA ILE A 40 22.62 3.45 -1.71
C ILE A 40 23.10 4.60 -2.60
N THR A 41 24.02 4.31 -3.50
CA THR A 41 24.46 5.26 -4.53
C THR A 41 23.92 4.84 -5.88
N VAL A 42 23.19 5.74 -6.54
CA VAL A 42 22.63 5.58 -7.88
C VAL A 42 23.29 6.61 -8.80
N ARG A 43 23.89 6.14 -9.88
CA ARG A 43 24.37 7.01 -10.98
C ARG A 43 23.37 6.94 -12.13
N HIS A 44 22.88 8.08 -12.56
CA HIS A 44 21.92 8.19 -13.65
C HIS A 44 22.47 9.14 -14.72
N THR A 45 22.11 8.92 -15.99
CA THR A 45 22.41 9.89 -17.04
C THR A 45 21.91 11.26 -16.64
N GLY A 46 22.70 12.29 -16.97
CA GLY A 46 22.52 13.63 -16.43
C GLY A 46 21.42 14.44 -17.07
N ILE A 47 21.65 15.75 -17.09
CA ILE A 47 20.71 16.72 -17.66
C ILE A 47 20.70 16.54 -19.20
N PRO A 48 19.52 16.58 -19.86
CA PRO A 48 19.43 16.51 -21.32
C PRO A 48 20.36 17.52 -22.03
N GLU A 49 21.06 17.06 -23.04
CA GLU A 49 21.94 17.95 -23.87
C GLU A 49 21.12 19.00 -24.60
N ASP A 50 19.93 18.61 -25.08
CA ASP A 50 18.94 19.53 -25.61
C ASP A 50 18.10 20.11 -24.50
N LEU A 51 18.34 21.36 -24.14
CA LEU A 51 17.59 22.04 -23.06
C LEU A 51 16.10 22.24 -23.38
N ASP A 52 15.68 22.05 -24.65
CA ASP A 52 14.26 22.08 -24.99
C ASP A 52 13.50 20.84 -24.44
N GLU A 53 14.20 19.75 -24.13
CA GLU A 53 13.66 18.55 -23.50
C GLU A 53 13.35 18.77 -21.98
N LEU A 54 13.92 19.81 -21.37
CA LEU A 54 13.59 20.13 -19.97
C LEU A 54 12.12 20.54 -19.84
N PRO A 55 11.46 20.18 -18.70
CA PRO A 55 10.05 20.48 -18.50
C PRO A 55 9.77 21.98 -18.57
N ALA A 56 8.66 22.33 -19.19
CA ALA A 56 8.18 23.71 -19.21
C ALA A 56 7.70 24.13 -17.81
N LEU A 57 7.94 25.40 -17.48
CA LEU A 57 7.38 26.01 -16.27
C LEU A 57 5.95 26.47 -16.55
N THR A 58 5.09 26.38 -15.53
CA THR A 58 3.81 27.09 -15.52
C THR A 58 4.04 28.60 -15.40
N THR A 59 3.04 29.42 -15.69
CA THR A 59 3.13 30.88 -15.51
C THR A 59 3.46 31.23 -14.06
N GLU A 60 2.87 30.55 -13.09
CA GLU A 60 3.09 30.76 -11.67
C GLU A 60 4.55 30.45 -11.28
N GLU A 61 5.07 29.29 -11.71
CA GLU A 61 6.48 28.92 -11.47
C GLU A 61 7.46 29.90 -12.11
N ALA A 62 7.16 30.36 -13.34
CA ALA A 62 8.03 31.28 -14.05
C ALA A 62 8.05 32.69 -13.42
N GLU A 63 6.91 33.17 -12.91
CA GLU A 63 6.74 34.52 -12.34
C GLU A 63 6.94 34.54 -10.81
N ALA A 64 7.21 33.40 -10.17
CA ALA A 64 7.43 33.34 -8.73
C ALA A 64 8.57 34.28 -8.29
N PRO A 65 8.45 34.92 -7.12
CA PRO A 65 9.53 35.74 -6.57
C PRO A 65 10.82 34.94 -6.38
N LEU A 66 11.97 35.60 -6.57
CA LEU A 66 13.28 34.97 -6.36
C LEU A 66 13.45 34.48 -4.93
N THR A 67 13.84 33.22 -4.76
CA THR A 67 14.20 32.66 -3.47
C THR A 67 15.54 33.22 -2.95
N PRO A 68 15.87 33.05 -1.66
CA PRO A 68 17.19 33.43 -1.12
C PRO A 68 18.32 32.68 -1.83
N GLU A 69 18.12 31.42 -2.17
CA GLU A 69 19.08 30.54 -2.86
C GLU A 69 19.32 31.02 -4.29
N GLU A 70 18.27 31.35 -5.05
CA GLU A 70 18.37 31.93 -6.38
C GLU A 70 19.13 33.26 -6.39
N LYS A 71 18.83 34.15 -5.44
CA LYS A 71 19.56 35.42 -5.28
C LYS A 71 21.04 35.20 -4.98
N LYS A 72 21.34 34.21 -4.14
CA LYS A 72 22.73 33.82 -3.86
C LYS A 72 23.40 33.27 -5.11
N SER A 73 22.72 32.39 -5.86
CA SER A 73 23.23 31.79 -7.09
C SER A 73 23.56 32.86 -8.16
N ILE A 74 22.70 33.89 -8.32
CA ILE A 74 22.95 35.01 -9.22
C ILE A 74 24.25 35.72 -8.82
N THR A 75 24.44 35.97 -7.54
CA THR A 75 25.61 36.69 -6.99
C THR A 75 26.89 35.86 -7.16
N ASP A 76 26.85 34.59 -6.74
CA ASP A 76 28.02 33.69 -6.75
C ASP A 76 28.52 33.43 -8.18
N ASN A 77 27.61 33.38 -9.14
CA ASN A 77 27.96 33.19 -10.58
C ASN A 77 28.17 34.49 -11.37
N ASN A 78 28.06 35.66 -10.69
CA ASN A 78 28.22 36.97 -11.31
C ASN A 78 27.34 37.16 -12.58
N ILE A 79 26.05 36.75 -12.49
CA ILE A 79 25.13 36.80 -13.63
C ILE A 79 24.80 38.24 -13.98
N PRO A 80 25.03 38.69 -15.25
CA PRO A 80 24.66 40.03 -15.71
C PRO A 80 23.15 40.26 -15.59
N ASP A 81 22.75 41.51 -15.28
CA ASP A 81 21.32 41.85 -15.04
C ASP A 81 20.43 41.48 -16.24
N ASP A 82 20.91 41.63 -17.47
CA ASP A 82 20.18 41.26 -18.69
C ASP A 82 20.05 39.75 -18.93
N LYS A 83 20.72 38.92 -18.14
CA LYS A 83 20.71 37.46 -18.22
C LYS A 83 20.05 36.81 -17.00
N VAL A 84 19.72 37.57 -15.97
CA VAL A 84 19.17 37.02 -14.72
C VAL A 84 17.90 36.22 -14.98
N THR A 85 16.96 36.73 -15.78
CA THR A 85 15.70 36.04 -16.09
C THR A 85 15.94 34.69 -16.75
N ASP A 86 16.74 34.68 -17.85
CA ASP A 86 17.00 33.44 -18.56
C ASP A 86 17.71 32.39 -17.67
N PHE A 87 18.66 32.86 -16.85
CA PHE A 87 19.38 32.02 -15.90
C PHE A 87 18.46 31.39 -14.86
N ILE A 88 17.57 32.15 -14.26
CA ILE A 88 16.62 31.66 -13.25
C ILE A 88 15.60 30.70 -13.87
N LEU A 89 15.05 31.03 -15.04
CA LEU A 89 14.12 30.13 -15.72
C LEU A 89 14.77 28.77 -16.06
N LEU A 90 16.02 28.79 -16.47
CA LEU A 90 16.76 27.56 -16.72
C LEU A 90 17.01 26.77 -15.43
N GLN A 91 17.43 27.43 -14.34
CA GLN A 91 17.61 26.77 -13.03
C GLN A 91 16.32 26.10 -12.57
N ARG A 92 15.17 26.79 -12.63
CA ARG A 92 13.86 26.24 -12.25
C ARG A 92 13.46 25.05 -13.12
N ARG A 93 13.75 25.08 -14.42
CA ARG A 93 13.49 23.93 -15.31
C ARG A 93 14.36 22.72 -14.96
N ILE A 94 15.64 22.95 -14.66
CA ILE A 94 16.55 21.88 -14.22
C ILE A 94 16.08 21.31 -12.88
N GLU A 95 15.75 22.14 -11.91
CA GLU A 95 15.24 21.70 -10.62
C GLU A 95 13.96 20.87 -10.78
N LYS A 96 13.02 21.32 -11.60
CA LYS A 96 11.79 20.58 -11.90
C LYS A 96 12.07 19.23 -12.55
N PHE A 97 13.04 19.15 -13.44
CA PHE A 97 13.51 17.90 -14.06
C PHE A 97 14.09 16.94 -12.99
N LEU A 98 14.97 17.44 -12.12
CA LEU A 98 15.62 16.64 -11.08
C LEU A 98 14.61 16.08 -10.07
N LEU A 99 13.63 16.88 -9.66
CA LEU A 99 12.56 16.45 -8.78
C LEU A 99 11.70 15.38 -9.45
N ALA A 100 11.30 15.57 -10.71
CA ALA A 100 10.52 14.59 -11.44
C ALA A 100 11.29 13.27 -11.63
N LEU A 101 12.57 13.33 -11.97
CA LEU A 101 13.42 12.15 -12.11
C LEU A 101 13.53 11.38 -10.78
N LEU A 102 13.74 12.10 -9.67
CA LEU A 102 13.78 11.50 -8.35
C LEU A 102 12.45 10.84 -7.98
N ASP A 103 11.32 11.52 -8.24
CA ASP A 103 9.99 10.99 -8.01
C ASP A 103 9.76 9.70 -8.82
N ASP A 104 10.16 9.65 -10.08
CA ASP A 104 10.03 8.47 -10.93
C ASP A 104 10.89 7.30 -10.41
N ILE A 105 12.14 7.56 -9.99
CA ILE A 105 13.02 6.57 -9.36
C ILE A 105 12.37 6.02 -8.07
N MET A 106 11.86 6.90 -7.21
CA MET A 106 11.25 6.51 -5.93
C MET A 106 9.90 5.80 -6.13
N ASN A 107 9.10 6.23 -7.09
CA ASN A 107 7.86 5.55 -7.45
C ASN A 107 8.12 4.11 -7.92
N GLU A 108 9.16 3.90 -8.73
CA GLU A 108 9.56 2.54 -9.13
C GLU A 108 10.16 1.76 -7.96
N ALA A 109 10.99 2.38 -7.11
CA ALA A 109 11.58 1.73 -5.93
C ALA A 109 10.51 1.20 -4.96
N PHE A 110 9.41 1.94 -4.79
CA PHE A 110 8.28 1.57 -3.93
C PHE A 110 7.04 1.09 -4.69
N ARG A 111 7.20 0.70 -5.95
CA ARG A 111 6.07 0.23 -6.76
C ARG A 111 5.41 -0.98 -6.11
N HIS A 112 4.10 -0.87 -5.90
CA HIS A 112 3.30 -2.00 -5.43
C HIS A 112 3.21 -3.08 -6.49
N ASP A 113 3.50 -4.32 -6.08
CA ASP A 113 3.33 -5.52 -6.88
C ASP A 113 2.73 -6.60 -5.95
N PRO A 114 1.53 -7.10 -6.22
CA PRO A 114 0.92 -8.11 -5.36
C PRO A 114 1.69 -9.44 -5.28
N GLU A 115 2.61 -9.68 -6.22
CA GLU A 115 3.48 -10.86 -6.19
C GLU A 115 4.80 -10.60 -5.42
N ASP A 116 5.11 -9.33 -5.11
CA ASP A 116 6.27 -8.92 -4.32
C ASP A 116 5.88 -8.45 -2.91
N PHE A 117 5.62 -9.39 -2.03
CA PHE A 117 5.16 -9.14 -0.66
C PHE A 117 6.23 -8.51 0.28
N THR A 118 7.48 -8.39 -0.17
CA THR A 118 8.58 -7.69 0.55
C THR A 118 8.94 -6.35 -0.06
N GLY A 119 8.31 -5.96 -1.17
CA GLY A 119 8.42 -4.66 -1.83
C GLY A 119 7.23 -3.75 -1.55
N GLY A 120 7.06 -2.74 -2.38
CA GLY A 120 5.90 -1.85 -2.34
C GLY A 120 5.69 -1.17 -0.99
N ASP A 121 4.46 -1.24 -0.50
CA ASP A 121 4.11 -0.61 0.77
C ASP A 121 4.88 -1.22 1.94
N TYR A 122 5.19 -2.53 1.91
CA TYR A 122 5.95 -3.17 2.98
C TYR A 122 7.28 -2.46 3.23
N ILE A 123 8.09 -2.30 2.19
CA ILE A 123 9.42 -1.71 2.35
C ILE A 123 9.35 -0.20 2.57
N ARG A 124 8.36 0.50 1.96
CA ARG A 124 8.14 1.92 2.17
C ARG A 124 7.94 2.23 3.66
N PHE A 125 7.09 1.47 4.33
CA PHE A 125 6.78 1.68 5.74
C PHE A 125 7.79 1.07 6.72
N HIS A 126 8.79 0.30 6.24
CA HIS A 126 9.94 -0.15 7.05
C HIS A 126 11.15 0.77 6.95
N CYS A 127 11.11 1.79 6.10
CA CYS A 127 12.15 2.80 5.93
C CYS A 127 11.58 4.20 6.27
N PRO A 128 11.48 4.52 7.57
CA PRO A 128 10.83 5.74 8.04
C PRO A 128 11.61 7.01 7.72
N ASP A 129 12.91 6.89 7.46
CA ASP A 129 13.77 8.04 7.21
C ASP A 129 14.68 7.79 6.01
N ILE A 130 14.61 8.71 5.05
CA ILE A 130 15.38 8.68 3.80
C ILE A 130 15.94 10.08 3.56
N GLU A 131 17.24 10.25 3.77
CA GLU A 131 17.96 11.45 3.36
C GLU A 131 18.54 11.23 1.96
N ILE A 132 18.43 12.24 1.11
CA ILE A 132 18.87 12.17 -0.29
C ILE A 132 19.80 13.34 -0.58
N GLU A 133 21.03 13.03 -0.97
CA GLU A 133 21.99 14.00 -1.50
C GLU A 133 22.10 13.82 -3.00
N LEU A 134 22.19 14.91 -3.74
CA LEU A 134 22.38 14.93 -5.18
C LEU A 134 23.72 15.59 -5.52
N GLU A 135 24.56 14.85 -6.22
CA GLU A 135 25.79 15.36 -6.83
C GLU A 135 25.67 15.34 -8.35
N TYR A 136 26.43 16.21 -9.03
CA TYR A 136 26.50 16.25 -10.49
C TYR A 136 27.94 16.20 -10.96
N GLU A 137 28.25 15.28 -11.86
CA GLU A 137 29.55 15.14 -12.51
C GLU A 137 29.49 15.70 -13.94
N PRO A 138 29.98 16.95 -14.16
CA PRO A 138 29.77 17.63 -15.42
C PRO A 138 30.58 17.01 -16.61
N THR A 139 31.71 16.35 -16.31
CA THR A 139 32.59 15.79 -17.36
C THR A 139 31.96 14.63 -18.10
N GLU A 140 31.16 13.83 -17.41
CA GLU A 140 30.46 12.68 -17.99
C GLU A 140 28.94 12.88 -18.04
N ASN A 141 28.45 14.06 -17.62
CA ASN A 141 27.04 14.40 -17.49
C ASN A 141 26.27 13.33 -16.69
N ILE A 142 26.72 13.07 -15.46
CA ILE A 142 26.12 12.05 -14.57
C ILE A 142 25.52 12.72 -13.34
N LEU A 143 24.29 12.35 -13.00
CA LEU A 143 23.65 12.65 -11.73
C LEU A 143 23.93 11.50 -10.74
N ILE A 144 24.32 11.82 -9.52
CA ILE A 144 24.63 10.85 -8.46
C ILE A 144 23.68 11.11 -7.31
N PHE A 145 22.72 10.20 -7.11
CA PHE A 145 21.82 10.21 -5.95
C PHE A 145 22.42 9.33 -4.86
N ILE A 146 22.61 9.90 -3.69
CA ILE A 146 23.12 9.21 -2.51
C ILE A 146 21.98 9.18 -1.47
N PHE A 147 21.50 7.98 -1.19
CA PHE A 147 20.43 7.75 -0.21
C PHE A 147 21.06 7.28 1.09
N THR A 148 20.78 7.97 2.19
CA THR A 148 21.09 7.51 3.55
C THR A 148 19.79 7.11 4.22
N LEU A 149 19.73 5.90 4.78
CA LEU A 149 18.50 5.22 5.11
C LEU A 149 18.51 4.71 6.56
N ALA A 150 17.42 4.94 7.28
CA ALA A 150 17.14 4.29 8.55
C ALA A 150 15.98 3.32 8.42
N TYR A 151 16.09 2.14 9.06
CA TYR A 151 15.06 1.11 9.03
C TYR A 151 14.44 0.89 10.41
N ALA A 152 13.18 0.53 10.43
CA ALA A 152 12.47 0.15 11.67
C ALA A 152 12.97 -1.20 12.23
N ASP A 153 13.54 -2.06 11.37
CA ASP A 153 14.11 -3.36 11.73
C ASP A 153 15.40 -3.64 10.93
N ASN A 154 16.08 -4.73 11.24
CA ASN A 154 17.30 -5.18 10.54
C ASN A 154 17.08 -6.54 9.86
N ALA A 155 18.07 -6.97 9.05
CA ALA A 155 17.99 -8.21 8.28
C ALA A 155 17.80 -9.49 9.15
N GLU A 156 18.34 -9.53 10.37
CA GLU A 156 18.12 -10.68 11.27
C GLU A 156 16.67 -10.70 11.80
N GLN A 157 16.13 -9.53 12.12
CA GLN A 157 14.73 -9.39 12.53
C GLN A 157 13.78 -9.73 11.39
N GLU A 158 14.11 -9.32 10.17
CA GLU A 158 13.34 -9.63 8.97
C GLU A 158 13.29 -11.15 8.70
N ALA A 159 14.40 -11.88 8.88
CA ALA A 159 14.41 -13.33 8.77
C ALA A 159 13.46 -14.00 9.80
N LYS A 160 13.35 -13.44 11.02
CA LYS A 160 12.41 -13.95 12.02
C LYS A 160 10.96 -13.61 11.69
N VAL A 161 10.73 -12.49 10.98
CA VAL A 161 9.40 -12.17 10.43
C VAL A 161 9.00 -13.20 9.37
N ASP A 162 9.91 -13.61 8.48
CA ASP A 162 9.67 -14.67 7.50
C ASP A 162 9.22 -15.97 8.16
N GLU A 163 9.94 -16.41 9.19
CA GLU A 163 9.61 -17.61 9.96
C GLU A 163 8.24 -17.46 10.63
N ALA A 164 7.99 -16.33 11.31
CA ALA A 164 6.73 -16.09 12.01
C ALA A 164 5.53 -16.07 11.05
N ILE A 165 5.63 -15.42 9.89
CA ILE A 165 4.53 -15.39 8.90
C ILE A 165 4.24 -16.79 8.38
N ASN A 166 5.26 -17.55 8.02
CA ASN A 166 5.08 -18.93 7.52
C ASN A 166 4.37 -19.80 8.56
N ASP A 167 4.77 -19.73 9.83
CA ASP A 167 4.14 -20.49 10.92
C ASP A 167 2.69 -20.04 11.15
N ILE A 168 2.43 -18.74 11.12
CA ILE A 168 1.08 -18.19 11.32
C ILE A 168 0.17 -18.64 10.18
N LEU A 169 0.56 -18.41 8.91
CA LEU A 169 -0.26 -18.78 7.75
C LEU A 169 -0.53 -20.29 7.70
N ALA A 170 0.48 -21.12 8.03
CA ALA A 170 0.30 -22.57 8.14
C ALA A 170 -0.73 -22.94 9.25
N SER A 171 -0.70 -22.23 10.39
CA SER A 171 -1.66 -22.45 11.48
C SER A 171 -3.10 -22.08 11.10
N LEU A 172 -3.27 -21.08 10.25
CA LEU A 172 -4.57 -20.59 9.78
C LEU A 172 -5.23 -21.50 8.74
N LYS A 173 -4.47 -22.42 8.12
CA LYS A 173 -4.96 -23.41 7.15
C LYS A 173 -5.77 -22.79 6.01
N LEU A 174 -5.15 -21.84 5.30
CA LEU A 174 -5.82 -21.01 4.29
C LEU A 174 -5.98 -21.70 2.93
N ASP A 175 -5.44 -22.90 2.74
CA ASP A 175 -5.55 -23.64 1.48
C ASP A 175 -7.01 -23.94 1.14
N GLY A 176 -7.42 -23.53 -0.07
CA GLY A 176 -8.79 -23.72 -0.56
C GLY A 176 -9.84 -22.78 0.05
N LYS A 177 -9.43 -21.86 0.92
CA LYS A 177 -10.33 -20.85 1.49
C LYS A 177 -10.60 -19.72 0.50
N SER A 178 -11.82 -19.14 0.58
CA SER A 178 -12.17 -17.93 -0.15
C SER A 178 -11.36 -16.73 0.34
N ASP A 179 -11.29 -15.67 -0.47
CA ASP A 179 -10.56 -14.46 -0.09
C ASP A 179 -11.16 -13.81 1.16
N TYR A 180 -12.48 -13.84 1.32
CA TYR A 180 -13.14 -13.41 2.56
C TYR A 180 -12.63 -14.17 3.79
N GLU A 181 -12.56 -15.49 3.72
CA GLU A 181 -12.10 -16.33 4.83
C GLU A 181 -10.63 -16.10 5.15
N LYS A 182 -9.78 -15.89 4.11
CA LYS A 182 -8.37 -15.55 4.28
C LYS A 182 -8.20 -14.20 4.98
N ILE A 183 -8.89 -13.16 4.48
CA ILE A 183 -8.90 -11.81 5.07
C ILE A 183 -9.34 -11.90 6.53
N ARG A 184 -10.46 -12.57 6.80
CA ARG A 184 -11.03 -12.72 8.13
C ARG A 184 -10.08 -13.45 9.10
N ALA A 185 -9.42 -14.50 8.63
CA ALA A 185 -8.48 -15.28 9.44
C ALA A 185 -7.22 -14.48 9.80
N ILE A 186 -6.62 -13.79 8.83
CA ILE A 186 -5.42 -12.94 9.04
C ILE A 186 -5.77 -11.78 9.98
N TYR A 187 -6.85 -11.07 9.69
CA TYR A 187 -7.34 -9.96 10.50
C TYR A 187 -7.60 -10.38 11.95
N GLY A 188 -8.35 -11.47 12.11
CA GLY A 188 -8.67 -12.01 13.43
C GLY A 188 -7.45 -12.48 14.21
N TRP A 189 -6.45 -13.01 13.51
CA TRP A 189 -5.21 -13.40 14.15
C TRP A 189 -4.48 -12.17 14.71
N LEU A 190 -4.37 -11.09 13.94
CA LEU A 190 -3.75 -9.84 14.40
C LEU A 190 -4.50 -9.25 15.58
N CYS A 191 -5.82 -9.09 15.48
CA CYS A 191 -6.65 -8.55 16.55
C CYS A 191 -6.52 -9.33 17.89
N GLN A 192 -6.24 -10.63 17.83
CA GLN A 192 -6.21 -11.47 19.03
C GLN A 192 -4.81 -11.78 19.58
N ASN A 193 -3.77 -11.56 18.77
CA ASN A 193 -2.40 -11.96 19.13
C ASN A 193 -1.41 -10.79 19.22
N VAL A 194 -1.82 -9.59 18.84
CA VAL A 194 -0.99 -8.39 18.91
C VAL A 194 -1.68 -7.39 19.83
N THR A 195 -0.92 -6.81 20.75
CA THR A 195 -1.37 -5.73 21.66
C THR A 195 -0.83 -4.39 21.20
N TYR A 196 -1.61 -3.32 21.40
CA TYR A 196 -1.14 -1.97 21.02
C TYR A 196 -0.07 -1.47 22.00
N ASP A 197 1.02 -0.91 21.48
CA ASP A 197 2.15 -0.43 22.28
C ASP A 197 1.95 1.00 22.77
N TYR A 198 1.19 1.15 23.85
CA TYR A 198 1.04 2.43 24.51
C TYR A 198 2.30 2.87 25.28
N ASN A 199 3.22 1.93 25.61
CA ASN A 199 4.37 2.22 26.46
C ASN A 199 5.47 2.99 25.71
N THR A 200 5.65 2.72 24.43
CA THR A 200 6.67 3.35 23.60
C THR A 200 6.10 4.38 22.62
N LEU A 201 4.80 4.68 22.71
CA LEU A 201 4.10 5.54 21.76
C LEU A 201 4.79 6.91 21.61
N GLU A 202 5.18 7.52 22.72
CA GLU A 202 5.82 8.84 22.78
C GLU A 202 7.35 8.80 22.59
N ASP A 203 7.94 7.63 22.37
CA ASP A 203 9.38 7.48 22.13
C ASP A 203 9.68 7.38 20.63
N ASP A 204 9.89 8.50 19.98
CA ASP A 204 10.18 8.57 18.54
C ASP A 204 11.52 7.94 18.17
N SER A 205 12.42 7.72 19.13
CA SER A 205 13.71 7.06 18.90
C SER A 205 13.60 5.53 18.81
N TYR A 206 12.50 4.96 19.32
CA TYR A 206 12.24 3.51 19.28
C TYR A 206 11.52 3.10 17.99
N LEU A 207 12.24 3.07 16.87
CA LEU A 207 11.67 2.78 15.55
C LEU A 207 11.07 1.37 15.42
N LEU A 208 11.56 0.41 16.21
CA LEU A 208 11.11 -0.99 16.11
C LEU A 208 9.59 -1.15 16.31
N LYS A 209 8.94 -0.26 17.08
CA LYS A 209 7.48 -0.27 17.30
C LYS A 209 6.65 -0.22 16.01
N TYR A 210 7.22 0.35 14.93
CA TYR A 210 6.59 0.51 13.62
C TYR A 210 6.74 -0.72 12.72
N SER A 211 7.54 -1.71 13.12
CA SER A 211 7.91 -2.84 12.27
C SER A 211 6.92 -4.01 12.35
N THR A 212 6.89 -4.82 11.30
CA THR A 212 6.24 -6.12 11.29
C THR A 212 6.85 -7.08 12.32
N TYR A 213 8.15 -6.94 12.64
CA TYR A 213 8.79 -7.69 13.70
C TYR A 213 8.15 -7.43 15.07
N ALA A 214 7.88 -6.18 15.40
CA ALA A 214 7.19 -5.82 16.64
C ALA A 214 5.81 -6.50 16.71
N ALA A 215 5.04 -6.45 15.64
CA ALA A 215 3.71 -7.06 15.58
C ALA A 215 3.75 -8.60 15.65
N LEU A 216 4.58 -9.25 14.83
CA LEU A 216 4.50 -10.71 14.66
C LEU A 216 5.42 -11.50 15.59
N VAL A 217 6.54 -10.94 16.04
CA VAL A 217 7.49 -11.62 16.92
C VAL A 217 7.31 -11.15 18.37
N ASN A 218 7.37 -9.82 18.60
CA ASN A 218 7.19 -9.26 19.94
C ASN A 218 5.72 -9.24 20.41
N LYS A 219 4.77 -9.36 19.49
CA LYS A 219 3.32 -9.29 19.74
C LYS A 219 2.84 -7.95 20.33
N THR A 220 3.61 -6.90 20.10
CA THR A 220 3.33 -5.56 20.62
C THR A 220 3.85 -4.53 19.61
N ALA A 221 2.96 -3.73 19.02
CA ALA A 221 3.29 -2.76 17.97
C ALA A 221 2.33 -1.58 17.97
N VAL A 222 2.68 -0.50 17.28
CA VAL A 222 1.75 0.57 16.93
C VAL A 222 1.07 0.29 15.59
N CYS A 223 0.16 1.13 15.16
CA CYS A 223 -0.70 0.94 13.98
C CYS A 223 0.07 0.51 12.71
N GLN A 224 1.22 1.14 12.41
CA GLN A 224 2.03 0.82 11.25
C GLN A 224 2.53 -0.64 11.27
N GLY A 225 2.91 -1.18 12.43
CA GLY A 225 3.32 -2.59 12.57
C GLY A 225 2.16 -3.55 12.30
N TYR A 226 0.94 -3.22 12.72
CA TYR A 226 -0.28 -3.98 12.35
C TYR A 226 -0.53 -3.92 10.86
N ALA A 227 -0.49 -2.71 10.27
CA ALA A 227 -0.79 -2.50 8.86
C ALA A 227 0.19 -3.22 7.93
N THR A 228 1.50 -3.15 8.23
CA THR A 228 2.53 -3.84 7.42
C THR A 228 2.48 -5.35 7.60
N ALA A 229 2.15 -5.85 8.80
CA ALA A 229 1.94 -7.28 9.04
C ALA A 229 0.72 -7.80 8.27
N PHE A 230 -0.42 -7.10 8.31
CA PHE A 230 -1.60 -7.46 7.53
C PHE A 230 -1.31 -7.46 6.03
N TYR A 231 -0.70 -6.38 5.51
CA TYR A 231 -0.33 -6.25 4.10
C TYR A 231 0.46 -7.47 3.61
N ARG A 232 1.56 -7.79 4.30
CA ARG A 232 2.43 -8.88 3.88
C ARG A 232 1.76 -10.26 3.96
N MET A 233 1.05 -10.53 5.06
CA MET A 233 0.32 -11.79 5.23
C MET A 233 -0.80 -11.95 4.20
N ALA A 234 -1.51 -10.87 3.86
CA ALA A 234 -2.56 -10.87 2.85
C ALA A 234 -2.00 -11.20 1.46
N LEU A 235 -0.93 -10.51 1.02
CA LEU A 235 -0.27 -10.79 -0.26
C LEU A 235 0.25 -12.24 -0.33
N MET A 236 0.90 -12.74 0.73
CA MET A 236 1.37 -14.13 0.79
C MET A 236 0.23 -15.15 0.75
N ALA A 237 -0.96 -14.78 1.21
CA ALA A 237 -2.18 -15.60 1.08
C ALA A 237 -2.88 -15.44 -0.29
N GLY A 238 -2.34 -14.63 -1.21
CA GLY A 238 -2.91 -14.35 -2.53
C GLY A 238 -4.08 -13.37 -2.51
N VAL A 239 -4.15 -12.49 -1.50
CA VAL A 239 -5.16 -11.44 -1.38
C VAL A 239 -4.50 -10.08 -1.56
N ASN A 240 -5.00 -9.26 -2.48
CA ASN A 240 -4.50 -7.91 -2.70
C ASN A 240 -4.81 -7.00 -1.51
N ALA A 241 -3.80 -6.30 -1.04
CA ALA A 241 -3.91 -5.32 0.04
C ALA A 241 -2.99 -4.13 -0.20
N ARG A 242 -3.32 -2.98 0.39
CA ARG A 242 -2.47 -1.78 0.43
C ARG A 242 -2.42 -1.24 1.86
N VAL A 243 -1.38 -0.50 2.17
CA VAL A 243 -1.34 0.35 3.36
C VAL A 243 -1.82 1.73 2.99
N VAL A 244 -2.69 2.31 3.81
CA VAL A 244 -3.16 3.69 3.72
C VAL A 244 -2.96 4.41 5.03
N THR A 245 -2.82 5.73 4.97
CA THR A 245 -2.47 6.56 6.13
C THR A 245 -3.37 7.78 6.29
N SER A 246 -3.40 8.27 7.50
CA SER A 246 -3.76 9.63 7.88
C SER A 246 -2.53 10.32 8.48
N GLU A 247 -2.68 11.54 9.01
CA GLU A 247 -1.57 12.26 9.64
C GLU A 247 -0.94 11.47 10.81
N GLU A 248 -1.72 10.70 11.56
CA GLU A 248 -1.27 10.03 12.79
C GLU A 248 -1.55 8.52 12.82
N HIS A 249 -2.11 7.94 11.76
CA HIS A 249 -2.54 6.55 11.76
C HIS A 249 -2.26 5.82 10.45
N ALA A 250 -2.07 4.50 10.52
CA ALA A 250 -1.88 3.61 9.37
C ALA A 250 -2.78 2.38 9.49
N TRP A 251 -3.46 2.02 8.38
CA TRP A 251 -4.31 0.83 8.28
C TRP A 251 -4.27 0.27 6.87
N ASN A 252 -5.21 -0.57 6.49
CA ASN A 252 -5.19 -1.21 5.18
C ASN A 252 -6.47 -0.98 4.38
N ILE A 253 -6.34 -1.06 3.07
CA ILE A 253 -7.42 -1.44 2.18
C ILE A 253 -7.13 -2.82 1.58
N VAL A 254 -8.17 -3.59 1.32
CA VAL A 254 -8.06 -4.96 0.83
C VAL A 254 -9.08 -5.23 -0.27
N GLN A 255 -8.68 -5.99 -1.29
CA GLN A 255 -9.56 -6.35 -2.39
C GLN A 255 -10.38 -7.60 -2.05
N LEU A 256 -11.69 -7.50 -2.23
CA LEU A 256 -12.64 -8.61 -2.14
C LEU A 256 -13.71 -8.47 -3.22
N ASP A 257 -13.95 -9.52 -4.00
CA ASP A 257 -14.95 -9.55 -5.08
C ASP A 257 -14.80 -8.41 -6.11
N GLY A 258 -13.56 -8.00 -6.39
CA GLY A 258 -13.24 -6.93 -7.35
C GLY A 258 -13.40 -5.50 -6.80
N LEU A 259 -13.90 -5.32 -5.58
CA LEU A 259 -14.00 -4.04 -4.89
C LEU A 259 -13.01 -3.96 -3.72
N TRP A 260 -12.75 -2.73 -3.28
CA TRP A 260 -11.82 -2.49 -2.17
C TRP A 260 -12.54 -1.97 -0.93
N TYR A 261 -12.10 -2.43 0.22
CA TYR A 261 -12.67 -2.13 1.54
C TYR A 261 -11.57 -1.73 2.49
N HIS A 262 -11.88 -0.85 3.44
CA HIS A 262 -10.98 -0.58 4.56
C HIS A 262 -11.05 -1.70 5.59
N VAL A 263 -9.90 -2.02 6.17
CA VAL A 263 -9.75 -2.93 7.31
C VAL A 263 -8.73 -2.35 8.29
N ASP A 264 -9.07 -2.25 9.56
CA ASP A 264 -8.17 -1.76 10.60
C ASP A 264 -8.10 -2.71 11.78
N SER A 265 -7.10 -3.58 11.76
CA SER A 265 -6.87 -4.55 12.82
C SER A 265 -6.33 -3.93 14.10
N THR A 266 -5.85 -2.68 14.06
CA THR A 266 -5.38 -1.96 15.24
C THR A 266 -6.55 -1.54 16.13
N TRP A 267 -7.58 -0.93 15.52
CA TRP A 267 -8.75 -0.43 16.24
C TRP A 267 -9.71 -1.55 16.69
N ASP A 268 -9.68 -2.69 16.03
CA ASP A 268 -10.37 -3.91 16.46
C ASP A 268 -9.45 -4.84 17.31
N SER A 269 -8.26 -4.38 17.74
CA SER A 269 -7.36 -5.13 18.61
C SER A 269 -8.07 -5.51 19.91
N GLU A 270 -7.90 -6.79 20.33
CA GLU A 270 -8.56 -7.38 21.49
C GLU A 270 -10.10 -7.48 21.40
N VAL A 271 -10.72 -7.03 20.30
CA VAL A 271 -12.16 -7.15 20.06
C VAL A 271 -12.49 -8.54 19.52
N LYS A 272 -13.61 -9.12 19.95
CA LYS A 272 -14.07 -10.43 19.46
C LYS A 272 -14.54 -10.33 18.00
N PRO A 273 -14.35 -11.37 17.18
CA PRO A 273 -14.69 -11.36 15.76
C PRO A 273 -16.09 -10.85 15.39
N ASP A 274 -17.10 -11.20 16.18
CA ASP A 274 -18.49 -10.80 15.90
C ASP A 274 -18.80 -9.34 16.29
N SER A 275 -17.83 -8.64 16.90
CA SER A 275 -17.96 -7.25 17.38
C SER A 275 -17.01 -6.29 16.68
N TRP A 276 -16.29 -6.73 15.64
CA TRP A 276 -15.41 -5.87 14.85
C TRP A 276 -16.17 -4.74 14.18
N GLN A 277 -15.64 -3.53 14.25
CA GLN A 277 -16.24 -2.33 13.68
C GLN A 277 -15.52 -1.84 12.42
N TYR A 278 -14.24 -2.19 12.29
CA TYR A 278 -13.34 -1.72 11.22
C TYR A 278 -12.97 -2.83 10.22
N PHE A 279 -13.79 -3.87 10.14
CA PHE A 279 -13.58 -5.00 9.22
C PHE A 279 -14.43 -4.87 7.97
N LEU A 280 -13.80 -4.68 6.80
CA LEU A 280 -14.41 -4.55 5.47
C LEU A 280 -15.47 -3.44 5.42
N VAL A 281 -15.09 -2.24 5.84
CA VAL A 281 -15.94 -1.05 5.83
C VAL A 281 -15.62 -0.14 4.64
N VAL A 282 -16.62 0.66 4.23
CA VAL A 282 -16.45 1.58 3.09
C VAL A 282 -15.61 2.79 3.43
N ASN A 283 -15.79 3.31 4.62
CA ASN A 283 -15.05 4.45 5.15
C ASN A 283 -15.12 4.40 6.69
N PRO A 284 -14.01 4.25 7.37
CA PRO A 284 -13.97 4.41 8.82
C PRO A 284 -14.40 5.85 9.17
N ALA A 285 -15.48 5.99 9.94
CA ALA A 285 -16.19 7.26 10.10
C ALA A 285 -15.67 8.15 11.24
N ASP A 286 -14.39 8.06 11.58
CA ASP A 286 -13.78 8.87 12.64
C ASP A 286 -12.65 9.78 12.09
N LYS A 287 -12.24 10.74 12.92
CA LYS A 287 -11.25 11.74 12.55
C LYS A 287 -9.85 11.16 12.31
N ASP A 288 -9.52 10.03 12.95
CA ASP A 288 -8.19 9.43 12.88
C ASP A 288 -7.98 8.64 11.59
N HIS A 289 -9.07 8.40 10.82
CA HIS A 289 -9.06 7.80 9.49
C HIS A 289 -9.25 8.81 8.33
N LEU A 290 -9.10 10.12 8.59
CA LEU A 290 -9.06 11.10 7.51
C LEU A 290 -7.76 10.93 6.73
N LEU A 291 -7.87 10.42 5.50
CA LEU A 291 -6.72 10.13 4.64
C LEU A 291 -5.83 11.36 4.47
N ASP A 292 -4.54 11.20 4.65
CA ASP A 292 -3.52 12.14 4.21
C ASP A 292 -3.34 12.08 2.67
N GLU A 293 -2.39 12.82 2.14
CA GLU A 293 -2.13 12.86 0.70
C GLU A 293 -1.76 11.46 0.15
N TRP A 294 -0.92 10.71 0.85
CA TRP A 294 -0.55 9.35 0.45
C TRP A 294 -1.76 8.42 0.45
N GLY A 295 -2.49 8.36 1.55
CA GLY A 295 -3.67 7.51 1.68
C GLY A 295 -4.74 7.85 0.63
N ALA A 296 -4.99 9.13 0.37
CA ALA A 296 -5.92 9.60 -0.64
C ALA A 296 -5.47 9.21 -2.06
N ASN A 297 -4.19 9.36 -2.38
CA ASN A 297 -3.63 8.95 -3.67
C ASN A 297 -3.77 7.44 -3.86
N VAL A 298 -3.42 6.63 -2.87
CA VAL A 298 -3.58 5.16 -2.94
C VAL A 298 -5.03 4.77 -3.16
N VAL A 299 -5.96 5.28 -2.35
CA VAL A 299 -7.40 4.96 -2.48
C VAL A 299 -7.96 5.34 -3.85
N SER A 300 -7.50 6.45 -4.43
CA SER A 300 -7.97 6.91 -5.75
C SER A 300 -7.65 5.95 -6.91
N LEU A 301 -6.68 5.06 -6.73
CA LEU A 301 -6.27 4.09 -7.75
C LEU A 301 -7.20 2.88 -7.84
N TYR A 302 -8.11 2.70 -6.87
CA TYR A 302 -8.86 1.46 -6.75
C TYR A 302 -10.39 1.70 -6.71
N PRO A 303 -11.18 0.76 -7.23
CA PRO A 303 -12.64 0.82 -7.15
C PRO A 303 -13.10 0.49 -5.73
N MET A 304 -13.23 1.53 -4.88
CA MET A 304 -13.73 1.36 -3.51
C MET A 304 -15.19 0.93 -3.51
N SER A 305 -15.55 0.07 -2.54
CA SER A 305 -16.93 -0.37 -2.36
C SER A 305 -17.84 0.80 -1.98
N PRO A 306 -19.06 0.89 -2.52
CA PRO A 306 -20.03 1.91 -2.14
C PRO A 306 -20.71 1.65 -0.78
N SER A 307 -20.52 0.46 -0.16
CA SER A 307 -21.13 0.08 1.12
C SER A 307 -20.25 -0.91 1.88
N ASP A 308 -20.44 -0.96 3.20
CA ASP A 308 -19.73 -1.92 4.04
C ASP A 308 -20.09 -3.36 3.63
N TYR A 309 -19.10 -4.25 3.65
CA TYR A 309 -19.31 -5.65 3.31
C TYR A 309 -20.35 -6.33 4.22
N ARG A 310 -20.42 -5.95 5.50
CA ARG A 310 -21.45 -6.44 6.44
C ARG A 310 -22.88 -6.09 6.01
N LYS A 311 -23.07 -4.96 5.33
CA LYS A 311 -24.38 -4.58 4.77
C LYS A 311 -24.73 -5.41 3.53
N LEU A 312 -23.69 -5.83 2.76
CA LEU A 312 -23.82 -6.75 1.64
C LEU A 312 -23.91 -8.22 2.09
N ALA A 313 -23.38 -8.54 3.25
CA ALA A 313 -23.25 -9.90 3.79
C ALA A 313 -24.20 -10.18 4.96
N VAL A 314 -25.37 -9.56 4.99
CA VAL A 314 -26.41 -9.96 5.93
C VAL A 314 -26.81 -11.41 5.59
N LYS A 315 -26.46 -12.36 6.47
CA LYS A 315 -26.84 -13.77 6.27
C LYS A 315 -28.32 -13.85 5.95
N GLY A 316 -28.64 -14.40 4.77
CA GLY A 316 -29.99 -14.47 4.24
C GLY A 316 -30.42 -13.33 3.32
N ASP A 317 -29.68 -12.22 3.19
CA ASP A 317 -29.91 -11.17 2.21
C ASP A 317 -29.26 -11.56 0.86
N VAL A 318 -29.87 -12.51 0.19
CA VAL A 318 -29.31 -13.09 -1.06
C VAL A 318 -29.55 -12.20 -2.28
N ASN A 319 -30.44 -11.20 -2.18
CA ASN A 319 -30.64 -10.23 -3.24
C ASN A 319 -29.73 -9.01 -3.11
N GLY A 320 -29.08 -8.79 -1.94
CA GLY A 320 -28.14 -7.72 -1.70
C GLY A 320 -28.77 -6.34 -1.50
N ASN A 321 -30.05 -6.27 -1.10
CA ASN A 321 -30.76 -5.01 -0.90
C ASN A 321 -30.62 -4.40 0.50
N GLY A 322 -29.90 -5.09 1.41
CA GLY A 322 -29.65 -4.68 2.79
C GLY A 322 -30.70 -5.14 3.80
N GLY A 323 -31.68 -5.94 3.38
CA GLY A 323 -32.72 -6.49 4.25
C GLY A 323 -32.96 -7.97 3.97
N VAL A 324 -33.46 -8.70 4.97
CA VAL A 324 -33.85 -10.13 4.82
C VAL A 324 -35.36 -10.22 4.81
N ASP A 325 -35.94 -10.59 3.66
CA ASP A 325 -37.38 -10.68 3.48
C ASP A 325 -37.80 -11.88 2.60
N VAL A 326 -39.07 -11.94 2.22
CA VAL A 326 -39.60 -13.03 1.39
C VAL A 326 -38.97 -13.11 0.00
N THR A 327 -38.41 -12.00 -0.51
CA THR A 327 -37.76 -11.97 -1.83
C THR A 327 -36.44 -12.75 -1.80
N ASP A 328 -35.71 -12.74 -0.68
CA ASP A 328 -34.51 -13.52 -0.47
C ASP A 328 -34.82 -15.03 -0.42
N VAL A 329 -35.90 -15.39 0.27
CA VAL A 329 -36.39 -16.78 0.30
C VAL A 329 -36.68 -17.28 -1.11
N ALA A 330 -37.37 -16.47 -1.93
CA ALA A 330 -37.70 -16.81 -3.31
C ALA A 330 -36.43 -16.92 -4.19
N MET A 331 -35.46 -16.04 -3.97
CA MET A 331 -34.19 -16.04 -4.71
C MET A 331 -33.33 -17.24 -4.35
N LEU A 332 -33.17 -17.55 -3.05
CA LEU A 332 -32.45 -18.75 -2.60
C LEU A 332 -33.10 -20.04 -3.11
N TYR A 333 -34.44 -20.12 -3.07
CA TYR A 333 -35.16 -21.25 -3.68
C TYR A 333 -34.84 -21.37 -5.18
N THR A 334 -34.87 -20.27 -5.92
CA THR A 334 -34.56 -20.25 -7.36
C THR A 334 -33.12 -20.74 -7.59
N TYR A 335 -32.18 -20.29 -6.78
CA TYR A 335 -30.79 -20.75 -6.85
C TYR A 335 -30.68 -22.26 -6.62
N LEU A 336 -31.32 -22.80 -5.60
CA LEU A 336 -31.26 -24.26 -5.30
C LEU A 336 -31.86 -25.12 -6.43
N VAL A 337 -32.84 -24.59 -7.17
CA VAL A 337 -33.49 -25.31 -8.28
C VAL A 337 -32.72 -25.16 -9.59
N THR A 338 -32.16 -23.98 -9.87
CA THR A 338 -31.61 -23.62 -11.19
C THR A 338 -30.10 -23.44 -11.24
N GLY A 339 -29.45 -23.24 -10.09
CA GLY A 339 -28.05 -22.84 -9.97
C GLY A 339 -27.78 -21.38 -10.37
N SER A 340 -28.84 -20.60 -10.65
CA SER A 340 -28.73 -19.19 -11.05
C SER A 340 -28.99 -18.26 -9.85
N THR A 341 -28.12 -17.26 -9.65
CA THR A 341 -28.30 -16.19 -8.66
C THR A 341 -29.35 -15.14 -9.10
N GLY A 342 -29.89 -15.27 -10.31
CA GLY A 342 -30.92 -14.40 -10.83
C GLY A 342 -30.50 -12.93 -10.94
N GLU A 343 -31.33 -12.03 -10.44
CA GLU A 343 -31.11 -10.57 -10.41
C GLU A 343 -30.46 -10.10 -9.09
N SER A 344 -29.75 -10.99 -8.37
CA SER A 344 -28.99 -10.60 -7.17
C SER A 344 -27.99 -9.50 -7.53
N ALA A 345 -27.89 -8.48 -6.67
CA ALA A 345 -26.85 -7.46 -6.76
C ALA A 345 -25.46 -7.98 -6.32
N LEU A 346 -25.45 -9.18 -5.73
CA LEU A 346 -24.21 -9.82 -5.23
C LEU A 346 -23.47 -10.58 -6.33
N THR A 347 -22.15 -10.68 -6.21
CA THR A 347 -21.38 -11.67 -6.97
C THR A 347 -21.84 -13.08 -6.58
N LYS A 348 -21.51 -14.08 -7.40
CA LYS A 348 -21.87 -15.47 -7.07
C LYS A 348 -21.25 -15.93 -5.74
N GLU A 349 -20.04 -15.52 -5.44
CA GLU A 349 -19.34 -15.88 -4.20
C GLU A 349 -19.97 -15.20 -2.99
N SER A 350 -20.26 -13.89 -3.07
CA SER A 350 -20.99 -13.17 -2.03
C SER A 350 -22.39 -13.73 -1.81
N PHE A 351 -23.08 -14.08 -2.90
CA PHE A 351 -24.39 -14.75 -2.83
C PHE A 351 -24.28 -16.07 -2.03
N LEU A 352 -23.33 -16.93 -2.36
CA LEU A 352 -23.14 -18.21 -1.66
C LEU A 352 -22.79 -17.99 -0.18
N CYS A 353 -21.96 -17.00 0.11
CA CYS A 353 -21.60 -16.66 1.48
C CYS A 353 -22.82 -16.26 2.33
N VAL A 354 -23.73 -15.41 1.81
CA VAL A 354 -24.93 -14.99 2.55
C VAL A 354 -26.05 -16.04 2.52
N ALA A 355 -26.08 -16.86 1.49
CA ALA A 355 -27.05 -17.96 1.30
C ALA A 355 -26.80 -19.14 2.26
N ASP A 356 -25.56 -19.35 2.67
CA ASP A 356 -25.21 -20.30 3.73
C ASP A 356 -25.62 -19.71 5.11
N VAL A 357 -26.90 -19.82 5.43
CA VAL A 357 -27.52 -19.20 6.60
C VAL A 357 -27.11 -19.92 7.91
N ASN A 358 -26.88 -21.24 7.84
CA ASN A 358 -26.50 -22.07 8.98
C ASN A 358 -24.98 -22.08 9.25
N GLY A 359 -24.16 -21.65 8.27
CA GLY A 359 -22.71 -21.56 8.40
C GLY A 359 -21.99 -22.91 8.30
N ASP A 360 -22.59 -23.92 7.60
CA ASP A 360 -22.01 -25.25 7.44
C ASP A 360 -21.18 -25.42 6.14
N GLU A 361 -20.91 -24.30 5.45
CA GLU A 361 -20.16 -24.20 4.18
C GLU A 361 -20.89 -24.83 2.97
N THR A 362 -22.18 -25.16 3.12
CA THR A 362 -22.99 -25.74 2.04
C THR A 362 -24.27 -24.93 1.88
N VAL A 363 -24.62 -24.54 0.65
CA VAL A 363 -25.90 -23.87 0.39
C VAL A 363 -26.93 -24.90 -0.06
N ASP A 364 -27.87 -25.23 0.82
CA ASP A 364 -28.86 -26.27 0.56
C ASP A 364 -30.27 -25.95 1.11
N VAL A 365 -31.12 -26.97 1.18
CA VAL A 365 -32.49 -26.81 1.63
C VAL A 365 -32.61 -26.45 3.12
N TYR A 366 -31.59 -26.73 3.93
CA TYR A 366 -31.60 -26.36 5.35
C TYR A 366 -31.41 -24.86 5.53
N ASP A 367 -30.58 -24.22 4.66
CA ASP A 367 -30.47 -22.75 4.65
C ASP A 367 -31.77 -22.10 4.24
N LEU A 368 -32.42 -22.63 3.19
CA LEU A 368 -33.72 -22.13 2.77
C LEU A 368 -34.75 -22.24 3.88
N GLN A 369 -34.77 -23.34 4.63
CA GLN A 369 -35.65 -23.51 5.77
C GLN A 369 -35.38 -22.49 6.86
N LEU A 370 -34.12 -22.31 7.26
CA LEU A 370 -33.74 -21.33 8.29
C LEU A 370 -34.06 -19.90 7.85
N LEU A 371 -33.78 -19.55 6.59
CA LEU A 371 -34.11 -18.25 6.04
C LEU A 371 -35.64 -18.01 6.08
N TYR A 372 -36.43 -18.98 5.66
CA TYR A 372 -37.88 -18.91 5.71
C TYR A 372 -38.39 -18.74 7.16
N GLU A 373 -37.89 -19.53 8.11
CA GLU A 373 -38.25 -19.43 9.53
C GLU A 373 -37.89 -18.03 10.09
N ARG A 374 -36.73 -17.50 9.73
CA ARG A 374 -36.28 -16.16 10.12
C ARG A 374 -37.22 -15.06 9.59
N VAL A 375 -37.62 -15.15 8.33
CA VAL A 375 -38.54 -14.18 7.70
C VAL A 375 -39.96 -14.28 8.29
N CYS A 376 -40.42 -15.47 8.66
CA CYS A 376 -41.75 -15.67 9.21
C CYS A 376 -41.86 -15.30 10.71
N ASN A 377 -40.78 -15.39 11.47
CA ASN A 377 -40.77 -15.18 12.93
C ASN A 377 -40.21 -13.81 13.33
N GLY A 378 -39.65 -13.04 12.39
CA GLY A 378 -39.20 -11.66 12.33
C GLY A 378 -38.65 -10.88 13.13
#